data_930926241632ff5d73c77eb62410bb80
#
_entry.id   930926241632ff5d73c77eb62410bb80
#
_cell.length_a   1.000
_cell.length_b   1.000
_cell.length_c   1.000
_cell.angle_alpha   90.00
_cell.angle_beta   90.00
_cell.angle_gamma   90.00
#
_symmetry.space_group_name_H-M   'P 1'
#
loop_
_entity.id
_entity.type
_entity.pdbx_description
1 polymer ?
#
loop_
_entity_poly.entity_id
_entity_poly.type
_entity_poly.pdbx_seq_one_letter_code
_entity_poly.pdbx_strand_id
1 'polypeptide(L)'
;MTALLGLRNLSKRFGYRTILQELNLDIQAGECVLLLGNNGAGKSTLLRLCATLLKPQQGQILYEGMPIEEDKHRYLRDMGSIAHESRLYGDLTPRENLHLFGVLYELKDLPQRIPRALQDVQLSHAIDLPVKAFSSGMTKRTAIARLLLQQPKLLLLDEPYTGLDQNSVRWFQEYLLNFRKQGGTLLLVTHQLELGLELATRVLLLSQRKILKDQSSSTVNLPECQQWLSQS
;
A
#
# COMPACT_ATOMS: atom_id res chain seq x y z
N MET A 1 -19.56 3.43 -13.60
CA MET A 1 -18.69 2.29 -13.25
C MET A 1 -18.56 2.24 -11.74
N THR A 2 -18.58 1.06 -11.13
CA THR A 2 -18.41 0.92 -9.69
C THR A 2 -16.92 1.06 -9.34
N ALA A 3 -16.60 1.88 -8.34
CA ALA A 3 -15.22 2.04 -7.87
C ALA A 3 -14.68 0.71 -7.31
N LEU A 4 -13.38 0.46 -7.49
CA LEU A 4 -12.71 -0.69 -6.88
C LEU A 4 -12.64 -0.51 -5.36
N LEU A 5 -12.21 0.68 -4.90
CA LEU A 5 -12.19 1.05 -3.49
C LEU A 5 -12.99 2.34 -3.29
N GLY A 6 -14.01 2.31 -2.45
CA GLY A 6 -14.85 3.45 -2.11
C GLY A 6 -14.77 3.78 -0.62
N LEU A 7 -14.67 5.05 -0.30
CA LEU A 7 -14.77 5.56 1.06
C LEU A 7 -16.06 6.39 1.16
N ARG A 8 -16.89 6.15 2.19
CA ARG A 8 -18.16 6.85 2.39
C ARG A 8 -18.22 7.44 3.79
N ASN A 9 -18.18 8.77 3.88
CA ASN A 9 -18.24 9.54 5.12
C ASN A 9 -17.25 9.03 6.19
N LEU A 10 -16.05 8.61 5.74
CA LEU A 10 -15.08 7.93 6.59
C LEU A 10 -14.47 8.90 7.58
N SER A 11 -14.63 8.62 8.88
CA SER A 11 -14.08 9.42 9.96
C SER A 11 -13.28 8.57 10.94
N LYS A 12 -12.19 9.16 11.48
CA LYS A 12 -11.33 8.54 12.49
C LYS A 12 -10.82 9.54 13.48
N ARG A 13 -10.89 9.18 14.79
CA ARG A 13 -10.26 9.91 15.87
C ARG A 13 -9.50 8.97 16.82
N PHE A 14 -8.52 9.50 17.51
CA PHE A 14 -7.82 8.85 18.62
C PHE A 14 -8.00 9.72 19.87
N GLY A 15 -8.69 9.19 20.86
CA GLY A 15 -9.13 9.99 22.01
C GLY A 15 -9.97 11.19 21.54
N TYR A 16 -9.52 12.40 21.88
CA TYR A 16 -10.19 13.66 21.49
C TYR A 16 -9.70 14.22 20.15
N ARG A 17 -8.62 13.67 19.57
CA ARG A 17 -8.03 14.18 18.34
C ARG A 17 -8.67 13.52 17.12
N THR A 18 -9.42 14.29 16.33
CA THR A 18 -9.91 13.88 15.00
C THR A 18 -8.75 13.91 14.01
N ILE A 19 -8.55 12.81 13.30
CA ILE A 19 -7.50 12.66 12.27
C ILE A 19 -8.08 12.75 10.88
N LEU A 20 -9.23 12.11 10.63
CA LEU A 20 -9.94 12.13 9.36
C LEU A 20 -11.41 12.46 9.63
N GLN A 21 -12.01 13.27 8.76
CA GLN A 21 -13.38 13.76 8.94
C GLN A 21 -14.17 13.66 7.64
N GLU A 22 -15.19 12.80 7.63
CA GLU A 22 -16.18 12.64 6.55
C GLU A 22 -15.54 12.51 5.15
N LEU A 23 -14.45 11.70 5.06
CA LEU A 23 -13.79 11.47 3.79
C LEU A 23 -14.68 10.68 2.85
N ASN A 24 -14.84 11.20 1.64
CA ASN A 24 -15.44 10.52 0.52
C ASN A 24 -14.42 10.43 -0.60
N LEU A 25 -14.20 9.23 -1.13
CA LEU A 25 -13.22 8.99 -2.19
C LEU A 25 -13.62 7.74 -2.97
N ASP A 26 -13.52 7.80 -4.28
CA ASP A 26 -13.62 6.65 -5.17
C ASP A 26 -12.28 6.46 -5.90
N ILE A 27 -11.74 5.26 -5.84
CA ILE A 27 -10.58 4.82 -6.62
C ILE A 27 -11.07 3.77 -7.60
N GLN A 28 -10.91 4.06 -8.89
CA GLN A 28 -11.33 3.16 -9.96
C GLN A 28 -10.30 2.04 -10.16
N ALA A 29 -10.73 0.92 -10.74
CA ALA A 29 -9.80 -0.12 -11.14
C ALA A 29 -8.78 0.44 -12.15
N GLY A 30 -7.48 0.11 -11.94
CA GLY A 30 -6.38 0.61 -12.75
C GLY A 30 -5.88 2.01 -12.38
N GLU A 31 -6.53 2.74 -11.46
CA GLU A 31 -6.01 4.02 -10.97
C GLU A 31 -4.79 3.83 -10.07
N CYS A 32 -3.81 4.70 -10.25
CA CYS A 32 -2.67 4.85 -9.34
C CYS A 32 -2.77 6.21 -8.66
N VAL A 33 -3.19 6.21 -7.41
CA VAL A 33 -3.44 7.41 -6.62
C VAL A 33 -2.24 7.71 -5.74
N LEU A 34 -1.60 8.88 -5.95
CA LEU A 34 -0.59 9.43 -5.05
C LEU A 34 -1.27 10.31 -4.00
N LEU A 35 -1.16 9.94 -2.74
CA LEU A 35 -1.71 10.68 -1.61
C LEU A 35 -0.63 11.53 -0.94
N LEU A 36 -0.72 12.83 -1.14
CA LEU A 36 0.14 13.86 -0.55
C LEU A 36 -0.44 14.40 0.76
N GLY A 37 0.38 15.05 1.54
CA GLY A 37 0.01 15.76 2.78
C GLY A 37 1.17 15.81 3.76
N ASN A 38 1.16 16.78 4.67
CA ASN A 38 2.19 16.95 5.68
C ASN A 38 2.25 15.80 6.68
N ASN A 39 3.33 15.72 7.45
CA ASN A 39 3.44 14.76 8.54
C ASN A 39 2.32 14.98 9.54
N GLY A 40 1.64 13.90 9.92
CA GLY A 40 0.49 13.98 10.81
C GLY A 40 -0.85 14.33 10.14
N ALA A 41 -0.91 14.54 8.82
CA ALA A 41 -2.16 14.82 8.09
C ALA A 41 -3.17 13.66 8.10
N GLY A 42 -2.72 12.43 8.42
CA GLY A 42 -3.60 11.26 8.50
C GLY A 42 -3.41 10.24 7.37
N LYS A 43 -2.40 10.40 6.50
CA LYS A 43 -2.14 9.50 5.35
C LYS A 43 -1.99 8.04 5.76
N SER A 44 -1.08 7.73 6.69
CA SER A 44 -0.89 6.36 7.19
C SER A 44 -2.13 5.85 7.95
N THR A 45 -2.89 6.74 8.59
CA THR A 45 -4.18 6.37 9.23
C THR A 45 -5.20 5.94 8.18
N LEU A 46 -5.29 6.67 7.07
CA LEU A 46 -6.16 6.31 5.95
C LEU A 46 -5.77 4.95 5.35
N LEU A 47 -4.48 4.75 5.05
CA LEU A 47 -3.98 3.47 4.57
C LEU A 47 -4.26 2.31 5.54
N ARG A 48 -4.08 2.52 6.85
CA ARG A 48 -4.39 1.51 7.88
C ARG A 48 -5.88 1.18 7.98
N LEU A 49 -6.76 2.16 7.76
CA LEU A 49 -8.21 1.94 7.67
C LEU A 49 -8.54 1.10 6.44
N CYS A 50 -8.03 1.47 5.27
CA CYS A 50 -8.18 0.70 4.02
C CYS A 50 -7.59 -0.71 4.16
N ALA A 51 -6.46 -0.87 4.87
CA ALA A 51 -5.87 -2.18 5.14
C ALA A 51 -6.58 -2.99 6.25
N THR A 52 -7.73 -2.54 6.74
CA THR A 52 -8.52 -3.16 7.83
C THR A 52 -7.80 -3.30 9.18
N LEU A 53 -6.73 -2.56 9.39
CA LEU A 53 -5.93 -2.59 10.63
C LEU A 53 -6.47 -1.65 11.70
N LEU A 54 -7.26 -0.69 11.26
CA LEU A 54 -8.04 0.19 12.11
C LEU A 54 -9.49 0.11 11.68
N LYS A 55 -10.39 0.19 12.64
CA LYS A 55 -11.82 0.36 12.35
C LYS A 55 -12.14 1.85 12.23
N PRO A 56 -12.96 2.26 11.25
CA PRO A 56 -13.48 3.61 11.20
C PRO A 56 -14.34 3.90 12.41
N GLN A 57 -14.47 5.18 12.76
CA GLN A 57 -15.38 5.63 13.83
C GLN A 57 -16.77 5.86 13.27
N GLN A 58 -16.83 6.37 12.03
CA GLN A 58 -18.05 6.58 11.25
C GLN A 58 -17.72 6.32 9.77
N GLY A 59 -18.75 6.04 9.02
CA GLY A 59 -18.64 5.73 7.61
C GLY A 59 -18.25 4.29 7.35
N GLN A 60 -17.99 3.99 6.09
CA GLN A 60 -17.67 2.63 5.63
C GLN A 60 -16.67 2.64 4.47
N ILE A 61 -16.01 1.52 4.29
CA ILE A 61 -15.12 1.26 3.17
C ILE A 61 -15.79 0.21 2.29
N LEU A 62 -15.84 0.49 0.99
CA LEU A 62 -16.44 -0.38 0.00
C LEU A 62 -15.36 -0.98 -0.90
N TYR A 63 -15.49 -2.25 -1.23
CA TYR A 63 -14.70 -2.92 -2.26
C TYR A 63 -15.65 -3.43 -3.35
N GLU A 64 -15.44 -2.99 -4.59
CA GLU A 64 -16.32 -3.27 -5.72
C GLU A 64 -17.81 -2.94 -5.40
N GLY A 65 -18.03 -1.87 -4.64
CA GLY A 65 -19.36 -1.39 -4.26
C GLY A 65 -19.99 -2.04 -3.03
N MET A 66 -19.37 -3.09 -2.47
CA MET A 66 -19.86 -3.78 -1.26
C MET A 66 -19.03 -3.38 -0.02
N PRO A 67 -19.63 -3.22 1.16
CA PRO A 67 -18.88 -3.04 2.40
C PRO A 67 -17.86 -4.16 2.60
N ILE A 68 -16.61 -3.80 2.95
CA ILE A 68 -15.53 -4.79 3.13
C ILE A 68 -15.82 -5.80 4.27
N GLU A 69 -16.68 -5.43 5.20
CA GLU A 69 -17.12 -6.31 6.29
C GLU A 69 -17.97 -7.48 5.81
N GLU A 70 -18.65 -7.36 4.66
CA GLU A 70 -19.51 -8.42 4.10
C GLU A 70 -18.72 -9.57 3.47
N ASP A 71 -17.54 -9.24 2.87
CA ASP A 71 -16.61 -10.25 2.33
C ASP A 71 -15.17 -9.83 2.57
N LYS A 72 -14.80 -9.79 3.85
CA LYS A 72 -13.47 -9.39 4.28
C LYS A 72 -12.38 -10.33 3.77
N HIS A 73 -12.67 -11.62 3.64
CA HIS A 73 -11.70 -12.60 3.16
C HIS A 73 -11.30 -12.32 1.70
N ARG A 74 -12.28 -12.12 0.82
CA ARG A 74 -12.05 -11.73 -0.57
C ARG A 74 -11.25 -10.43 -0.66
N TYR A 75 -11.64 -9.40 0.11
CA TYR A 75 -10.93 -8.13 0.14
C TYR A 75 -9.46 -8.30 0.54
N LEU A 76 -9.17 -9.03 1.62
CA LEU A 76 -7.79 -9.24 2.10
C LEU A 76 -6.95 -10.08 1.14
N ARG A 77 -7.55 -11.00 0.40
CA ARG A 77 -6.88 -11.76 -0.66
C ARG A 77 -6.52 -10.88 -1.85
N ASP A 78 -7.42 -9.98 -2.25
CA ASP A 78 -7.24 -9.09 -3.39
C ASP A 78 -6.41 -7.83 -3.05
N MET A 79 -6.18 -7.52 -1.77
CA MET A 79 -5.46 -6.34 -1.29
C MET A 79 -4.10 -6.72 -0.72
N GLY A 80 -3.04 -6.14 -1.28
CA GLY A 80 -1.68 -6.21 -0.74
C GLY A 80 -1.29 -4.90 -0.07
N SER A 81 -0.48 -4.96 0.99
CA SER A 81 -0.01 -3.75 1.66
C SER A 81 1.45 -3.82 2.07
N ILE A 82 2.15 -2.69 1.90
CA ILE A 82 3.42 -2.38 2.53
C ILE A 82 3.20 -1.19 3.45
N ALA A 83 3.55 -1.35 4.71
CA ALA A 83 3.52 -0.32 5.73
C ALA A 83 4.92 -0.14 6.33
N HIS A 84 5.06 0.86 7.19
CA HIS A 84 6.31 1.08 7.94
C HIS A 84 6.69 -0.16 8.74
N GLU A 85 5.72 -0.83 9.36
CA GLU A 85 5.90 -2.13 10.00
C GLU A 85 5.67 -3.25 8.97
N SER A 86 6.63 -4.16 8.85
CA SER A 86 6.63 -5.24 7.85
C SER A 86 5.50 -6.26 8.04
N ARG A 87 5.00 -6.40 9.28
CA ARG A 87 4.04 -7.44 9.71
C ARG A 87 4.49 -8.86 9.40
N LEU A 88 5.78 -9.06 9.38
CA LEU A 88 6.38 -10.38 9.31
C LEU A 88 6.58 -10.90 10.74
N TYR A 89 6.49 -12.19 10.88
CA TYR A 89 6.80 -12.88 12.14
C TYR A 89 8.32 -12.99 12.26
N GLY A 90 8.89 -12.29 13.23
CA GLY A 90 10.35 -12.18 13.39
C GLY A 90 11.04 -13.50 13.67
N ASP A 91 10.40 -14.41 14.41
CA ASP A 91 10.96 -15.72 14.73
C ASP A 91 10.89 -16.73 13.58
N LEU A 92 10.07 -16.45 12.57
CA LEU A 92 9.96 -17.25 11.36
C LEU A 92 10.99 -16.80 10.31
N THR A 93 11.43 -17.75 9.49
CA THR A 93 12.23 -17.50 8.29
C THR A 93 11.38 -16.83 7.20
N PRO A 94 11.96 -16.22 6.14
CA PRO A 94 11.21 -15.75 4.97
C PRO A 94 10.34 -16.85 4.36
N ARG A 95 10.88 -18.06 4.21
CA ARG A 95 10.15 -19.23 3.69
C ARG A 95 8.90 -19.50 4.51
N GLU A 96 9.01 -19.57 5.83
CA GLU A 96 7.91 -19.83 6.74
C GLU A 96 6.88 -18.71 6.76
N ASN A 97 7.35 -17.44 6.76
CA ASN A 97 6.48 -16.26 6.63
C ASN A 97 5.65 -16.34 5.33
N LEU A 98 6.30 -16.55 4.19
CA LEU A 98 5.61 -16.61 2.91
C LEU A 98 4.68 -17.83 2.83
N HIS A 99 5.06 -18.96 3.41
CA HIS A 99 4.19 -20.13 3.50
C HIS A 99 2.93 -19.83 4.31
N LEU A 100 3.09 -19.24 5.50
CA LEU A 100 1.95 -18.86 6.35
C LEU A 100 0.98 -17.94 5.62
N PHE A 101 1.48 -16.86 5.00
CA PHE A 101 0.62 -15.94 4.22
C PHE A 101 0.03 -16.62 2.98
N GLY A 102 0.79 -17.50 2.32
CA GLY A 102 0.30 -18.26 1.18
C GLY A 102 -0.90 -19.17 1.54
N VAL A 103 -0.84 -19.80 2.69
CA VAL A 103 -1.96 -20.60 3.22
C VAL A 103 -3.16 -19.70 3.55
N LEU A 104 -2.92 -18.56 4.23
CA LEU A 104 -3.98 -17.60 4.58
C LEU A 104 -4.67 -16.99 3.36
N TYR A 105 -3.96 -16.87 2.24
CA TYR A 105 -4.51 -16.38 0.96
C TYR A 105 -5.01 -17.50 0.06
N GLU A 106 -5.00 -18.75 0.52
CA GLU A 106 -5.43 -19.96 -0.23
C GLU A 106 -4.67 -20.13 -1.56
N LEU A 107 -3.38 -19.77 -1.57
CA LEU A 107 -2.56 -19.88 -2.77
C LEU A 107 -2.11 -21.34 -3.00
N LYS A 108 -2.09 -21.72 -4.27
CA LYS A 108 -1.59 -23.04 -4.71
C LYS A 108 -0.10 -22.98 -5.03
N ASP A 109 0.51 -24.18 -5.09
CA ASP A 109 1.89 -24.39 -5.56
C ASP A 109 2.96 -23.58 -4.77
N LEU A 110 2.74 -23.41 -3.46
CA LEU A 110 3.64 -22.68 -2.58
C LEU A 110 5.09 -23.17 -2.61
N PRO A 111 5.37 -24.51 -2.66
CA PRO A 111 6.74 -25.02 -2.72
C PRO A 111 7.55 -24.50 -3.91
N GLN A 112 6.93 -24.24 -5.06
CA GLN A 112 7.59 -23.68 -6.24
C GLN A 112 7.58 -22.15 -6.24
N ARG A 113 6.50 -21.52 -5.78
CA ARG A 113 6.30 -20.07 -5.84
C ARG A 113 7.14 -19.29 -4.80
N ILE A 114 7.32 -19.85 -3.60
CA ILE A 114 8.06 -19.18 -2.52
C ILE A 114 9.53 -18.98 -2.88
N PRO A 115 10.30 -20.00 -3.31
CA PRO A 115 11.69 -19.78 -3.70
C PRO A 115 11.85 -18.76 -4.82
N ARG A 116 10.93 -18.76 -5.79
CA ARG A 116 10.93 -17.80 -6.91
C ARG A 116 10.70 -16.36 -6.41
N ALA A 117 9.69 -16.15 -5.58
CA ALA A 117 9.42 -14.83 -5.00
C ALA A 117 10.61 -14.30 -4.17
N LEU A 118 11.32 -15.17 -3.45
CA LEU A 118 12.52 -14.80 -2.69
C LEU A 118 13.73 -14.56 -3.59
N GLN A 119 13.85 -15.26 -4.70
CA GLN A 119 14.86 -15.02 -5.73
C GLN A 119 14.67 -13.64 -6.38
N ASP A 120 13.42 -13.30 -6.74
CA ASP A 120 13.08 -12.02 -7.36
C ASP A 120 13.49 -10.82 -6.49
N VAL A 121 13.40 -10.96 -5.17
CA VAL A 121 13.85 -9.93 -4.20
C VAL A 121 15.29 -10.14 -3.70
N GLN A 122 16.08 -11.04 -4.32
CA GLN A 122 17.47 -11.32 -3.99
C GLN A 122 17.71 -11.79 -2.54
N LEU A 123 16.79 -12.59 -2.00
CA LEU A 123 16.86 -13.16 -0.65
C LEU A 123 17.06 -14.67 -0.61
N SER A 124 17.43 -15.32 -1.72
CA SER A 124 17.67 -16.77 -1.77
C SER A 124 18.74 -17.24 -0.78
N HIS A 125 19.76 -16.39 -0.51
CA HIS A 125 20.85 -16.70 0.41
C HIS A 125 20.44 -16.68 1.89
N ALA A 126 19.29 -16.07 2.22
CA ALA A 126 18.82 -15.86 3.58
C ALA A 126 17.46 -16.55 3.84
N ILE A 127 17.05 -17.44 2.96
CA ILE A 127 15.70 -18.07 2.95
C ILE A 127 15.39 -18.83 4.24
N ASP A 128 16.39 -19.35 4.93
CA ASP A 128 16.27 -20.17 6.14
C ASP A 128 16.78 -19.44 7.41
N LEU A 129 17.08 -18.12 7.33
CA LEU A 129 17.45 -17.30 8.48
C LEU A 129 16.22 -16.61 9.07
N PRO A 130 16.03 -16.55 10.41
CA PRO A 130 14.91 -15.85 11.03
C PRO A 130 14.88 -14.35 10.67
N VAL A 131 13.70 -13.83 10.36
CA VAL A 131 13.51 -12.42 9.95
C VAL A 131 13.99 -11.42 11.00
N LYS A 132 13.97 -11.77 12.28
CA LYS A 132 14.52 -10.92 13.37
C LYS A 132 16.01 -10.61 13.23
N ALA A 133 16.75 -11.42 12.49
CA ALA A 133 18.18 -11.21 12.19
C ALA A 133 18.40 -10.30 10.96
N PHE A 134 17.33 -9.85 10.30
CA PHE A 134 17.41 -9.11 9.05
C PHE A 134 17.66 -7.62 9.28
N SER A 135 18.35 -7.00 8.32
CA SER A 135 18.36 -5.55 8.18
C SER A 135 16.95 -5.04 7.79
N SER A 136 16.69 -3.75 7.96
CA SER A 136 15.42 -3.13 7.53
C SER A 136 15.16 -3.35 6.03
N GLY A 137 16.18 -3.30 5.20
CA GLY A 137 16.09 -3.58 3.76
C GLY A 137 15.73 -5.04 3.46
N MET A 138 16.35 -6.02 4.12
CA MET A 138 15.98 -7.44 3.95
C MET A 138 14.55 -7.72 4.41
N THR A 139 14.14 -7.12 5.52
CA THR A 139 12.76 -7.20 6.02
C THR A 139 11.77 -6.62 5.01
N LYS A 140 12.08 -5.45 4.44
CA LYS A 140 11.26 -4.81 3.39
C LYS A 140 11.19 -5.67 2.13
N ARG A 141 12.31 -6.23 1.66
CA ARG A 141 12.34 -7.15 0.52
C ARG A 141 11.49 -8.41 0.78
N THR A 142 11.50 -8.96 1.99
CA THR A 142 10.61 -10.08 2.37
C THR A 142 9.12 -9.68 2.29
N ALA A 143 8.78 -8.46 2.74
CA ALA A 143 7.42 -7.94 2.60
C ALA A 143 7.01 -7.74 1.13
N ILE A 144 7.94 -7.33 0.26
CA ILE A 144 7.71 -7.27 -1.19
C ILE A 144 7.54 -8.67 -1.77
N ALA A 145 8.38 -9.66 -1.38
CA ALA A 145 8.21 -11.06 -1.82
C ALA A 145 6.81 -11.60 -1.50
N ARG A 146 6.22 -11.20 -0.36
CA ARG A 146 4.84 -11.53 -0.03
C ARG A 146 3.84 -10.95 -1.05
N LEU A 147 4.03 -9.71 -1.51
CA LEU A 147 3.17 -9.11 -2.55
C LEU A 147 3.31 -9.87 -3.88
N LEU A 148 4.55 -10.23 -4.27
CA LEU A 148 4.80 -11.01 -5.48
C LEU A 148 4.11 -12.37 -5.42
N LEU A 149 4.12 -13.00 -4.25
CA LEU A 149 3.46 -14.28 -4.02
C LEU A 149 1.94 -14.16 -4.09
N GLN A 150 1.38 -13.10 -3.48
CA GLN A 150 -0.06 -12.86 -3.38
C GLN A 150 -0.69 -12.45 -4.71
N GLN A 151 -0.02 -11.63 -5.53
CA GLN A 151 -0.52 -11.04 -6.78
C GLN A 151 -1.84 -10.28 -6.59
N PRO A 152 -1.90 -9.27 -5.72
CA PRO A 152 -3.13 -8.55 -5.38
C PRO A 152 -3.63 -7.70 -6.56
N LYS A 153 -4.91 -7.29 -6.52
CA LYS A 153 -5.50 -6.32 -7.46
C LYS A 153 -5.32 -4.87 -6.99
N LEU A 154 -5.26 -4.68 -5.67
CA LEU A 154 -5.11 -3.38 -5.01
C LEU A 154 -3.85 -3.38 -4.15
N LEU A 155 -2.99 -2.39 -4.32
CA LEU A 155 -1.82 -2.15 -3.48
C LEU A 155 -2.01 -0.89 -2.62
N LEU A 156 -1.81 -1.05 -1.31
CA LEU A 156 -1.77 0.04 -0.33
C LEU A 156 -0.33 0.20 0.16
N LEU A 157 0.35 1.28 -0.27
CA LEU A 157 1.77 1.45 -0.07
C LEU A 157 2.07 2.70 0.77
N ASP A 158 2.60 2.50 1.99
CA ASP A 158 3.02 3.55 2.90
C ASP A 158 4.55 3.57 2.98
N GLU A 159 5.17 4.57 2.37
CA GLU A 159 6.63 4.73 2.26
C GLU A 159 7.35 3.46 1.78
N PRO A 160 6.96 2.92 0.60
CA PRO A 160 7.44 1.60 0.18
C PRO A 160 8.94 1.55 -0.13
N TYR A 161 9.56 2.69 -0.46
CA TYR A 161 10.97 2.77 -0.84
C TYR A 161 11.91 2.96 0.35
N THR A 162 11.41 3.37 1.51
CA THR A 162 12.23 3.61 2.71
C THR A 162 12.95 2.34 3.16
N GLY A 163 14.26 2.45 3.37
CA GLY A 163 15.11 1.33 3.79
C GLY A 163 15.60 0.42 2.66
N LEU A 164 15.24 0.70 1.41
CA LEU A 164 15.79 0.02 0.23
C LEU A 164 17.04 0.75 -0.29
N ASP A 165 18.00 -0.03 -0.81
CA ASP A 165 19.11 0.51 -1.60
C ASP A 165 18.64 0.93 -3.01
N GLN A 166 19.45 1.72 -3.71
CA GLN A 166 19.10 2.27 -5.02
C GLN A 166 18.69 1.22 -6.06
N ASN A 167 19.35 0.07 -6.07
CA ASN A 167 19.04 -1.00 -7.03
C ASN A 167 17.67 -1.62 -6.71
N SER A 168 17.38 -1.83 -5.43
CA SER A 168 16.09 -2.33 -4.98
C SER A 168 14.96 -1.32 -5.24
N VAL A 169 15.22 -0.02 -5.08
CA VAL A 169 14.25 1.04 -5.42
C VAL A 169 13.93 0.98 -6.91
N ARG A 170 14.93 0.95 -7.80
CA ARG A 170 14.70 0.86 -9.27
C ARG A 170 13.89 -0.38 -9.64
N TRP A 171 14.34 -1.54 -9.16
CA TRP A 171 13.64 -2.80 -9.43
C TRP A 171 12.18 -2.77 -8.94
N PHE A 172 11.93 -2.25 -7.74
CA PHE A 172 10.58 -2.18 -7.19
C PHE A 172 9.72 -1.15 -7.94
N GLN A 173 10.30 -0.02 -8.36
CA GLN A 173 9.62 0.96 -9.22
C GLN A 173 9.20 0.33 -10.56
N GLU A 174 10.08 -0.42 -11.21
CA GLU A 174 9.77 -1.15 -12.45
C GLU A 174 8.64 -2.16 -12.23
N TYR A 175 8.66 -2.89 -11.11
CA TYR A 175 7.56 -3.79 -10.74
C TYR A 175 6.24 -3.04 -10.61
N LEU A 176 6.20 -1.90 -9.91
CA LEU A 176 4.99 -1.10 -9.74
C LEU A 176 4.49 -0.50 -11.07
N LEU A 177 5.39 -0.05 -11.94
CA LEU A 177 5.04 0.42 -13.28
C LEU A 177 4.44 -0.70 -14.13
N ASN A 178 4.99 -1.91 -14.06
CA ASN A 178 4.44 -3.07 -14.75
C ASN A 178 3.08 -3.49 -14.15
N PHE A 179 2.94 -3.46 -12.83
CA PHE A 179 1.68 -3.71 -12.14
C PHE A 179 0.59 -2.74 -12.62
N ARG A 180 0.89 -1.43 -12.73
CA ARG A 180 -0.01 -0.43 -13.30
C ARG A 180 -0.38 -0.74 -14.75
N LYS A 181 0.60 -1.06 -15.59
CA LYS A 181 0.36 -1.39 -17.01
C LYS A 181 -0.57 -2.59 -17.20
N GLN A 182 -0.57 -3.51 -16.25
CA GLN A 182 -1.45 -4.68 -16.21
C GLN A 182 -2.85 -4.39 -15.62
N GLY A 183 -3.15 -3.11 -15.33
CA GLY A 183 -4.44 -2.71 -14.77
C GLY A 183 -4.52 -2.79 -13.25
N GLY A 184 -3.40 -2.96 -12.56
CA GLY A 184 -3.33 -2.93 -11.11
C GLY A 184 -3.65 -1.55 -10.54
N THR A 185 -4.26 -1.54 -9.35
CA THR A 185 -4.70 -0.32 -8.65
C THR A 185 -3.79 -0.04 -7.47
N LEU A 186 -3.38 1.23 -7.30
CA LEU A 186 -2.51 1.63 -6.18
C LEU A 186 -3.07 2.83 -5.42
N LEU A 187 -2.90 2.80 -4.09
CA LEU A 187 -2.92 3.98 -3.24
C LEU A 187 -1.55 4.10 -2.57
N LEU A 188 -0.80 5.12 -2.96
CA LEU A 188 0.60 5.32 -2.61
C LEU A 188 0.78 6.57 -1.75
N VAL A 189 1.50 6.42 -0.65
CA VAL A 189 2.07 7.52 0.15
C VAL A 189 3.58 7.41 0.05
N THR A 190 4.25 8.49 -0.38
CA THR A 190 5.71 8.57 -0.39
C THR A 190 6.20 10.00 -0.34
N HIS A 191 7.39 10.21 0.28
CA HIS A 191 8.13 11.46 0.21
C HIS A 191 9.02 11.56 -1.04
N GLN A 192 9.22 10.45 -1.76
CA GLN A 192 9.92 10.44 -3.05
C GLN A 192 8.95 10.84 -4.16
N LEU A 193 8.66 12.15 -4.25
CA LEU A 193 7.61 12.69 -5.10
C LEU A 193 7.79 12.34 -6.59
N GLU A 194 9.02 12.32 -7.08
CA GLU A 194 9.34 11.99 -8.47
C GLU A 194 8.88 10.57 -8.81
N LEU A 195 9.25 9.58 -7.98
CA LEU A 195 8.82 8.19 -8.17
C LEU A 195 7.31 8.05 -8.01
N GLY A 196 6.72 8.80 -7.06
CA GLY A 196 5.27 8.81 -6.86
C GLY A 196 4.52 9.36 -8.08
N LEU A 197 4.97 10.48 -8.65
CA LEU A 197 4.37 11.11 -9.82
C LEU A 197 4.51 10.25 -11.08
N GLU A 198 5.64 9.56 -11.26
CA GLU A 198 5.84 8.64 -12.37
C GLU A 198 4.79 7.50 -12.38
N LEU A 199 4.41 7.03 -11.18
CA LEU A 199 3.38 5.99 -11.03
C LEU A 199 1.97 6.56 -11.12
N ALA A 200 1.73 7.79 -10.67
CA ALA A 200 0.40 8.32 -10.47
C ALA A 200 -0.38 8.52 -11.77
N THR A 201 -1.67 8.21 -11.72
CA THR A 201 -2.70 8.68 -12.67
C THR A 201 -3.50 9.84 -12.06
N ARG A 202 -3.48 9.94 -10.71
CA ARG A 202 -4.26 10.91 -9.94
C ARG A 202 -3.50 11.29 -8.67
N VAL A 203 -3.55 12.56 -8.30
CA VAL A 203 -2.86 13.11 -7.13
C VAL A 203 -3.86 13.74 -6.19
N LEU A 204 -3.82 13.33 -4.93
CA LEU A 204 -4.67 13.84 -3.86
C LEU A 204 -3.83 14.59 -2.83
N LEU A 205 -4.38 15.67 -2.26
CA LEU A 205 -3.82 16.34 -1.09
C LEU A 205 -4.74 16.12 0.11
N LEU A 206 -4.24 15.40 1.11
CA LEU A 206 -4.88 15.25 2.42
C LEU A 206 -4.32 16.33 3.36
N SER A 207 -5.15 17.27 3.74
CA SER A 207 -4.84 18.30 4.74
C SER A 207 -6.10 18.69 5.48
N GLN A 208 -5.94 19.28 6.67
CA GLN A 208 -7.07 19.70 7.51
C GLN A 208 -8.12 18.61 7.70
N ARG A 209 -7.66 17.33 7.79
CA ARG A 209 -8.51 16.12 7.98
C ARG A 209 -9.38 15.74 6.79
N LYS A 210 -9.25 16.41 5.63
CA LYS A 210 -10.06 16.24 4.41
C LYS A 210 -9.16 16.14 3.18
N ILE A 211 -9.71 15.64 2.09
CA ILE A 211 -9.08 15.73 0.77
C ILE A 211 -9.38 17.13 0.24
N LEU A 212 -8.34 17.97 0.17
CA LEU A 212 -8.47 19.37 -0.28
C LEU A 212 -8.24 19.50 -1.79
N LYS A 213 -7.44 18.62 -2.37
CA LYS A 213 -7.18 18.61 -3.82
C LYS A 213 -7.29 17.19 -4.36
N ASP A 214 -7.79 17.09 -5.56
CA ASP A 214 -8.03 15.86 -6.29
C ASP A 214 -7.89 16.18 -7.79
N GLN A 215 -6.76 15.79 -8.38
CA GLN A 215 -6.43 16.19 -9.74
C GLN A 215 -5.79 15.02 -10.52
N SER A 216 -5.96 15.02 -11.84
CA SER A 216 -5.21 14.12 -12.73
C SER A 216 -3.72 14.42 -12.65
N SER A 217 -2.88 13.37 -12.64
CA SER A 217 -1.42 13.54 -12.65
C SER A 217 -0.91 14.26 -13.91
N SER A 218 -1.68 14.24 -15.00
CA SER A 218 -1.34 14.96 -16.24
C SER A 218 -1.40 16.48 -16.11
N THR A 219 -2.07 17.00 -15.08
CA THR A 219 -2.24 18.43 -14.80
C THR A 219 -1.41 18.93 -13.62
N VAL A 220 -0.62 18.05 -13.00
CA VAL A 220 0.16 18.36 -11.78
C VAL A 220 1.62 17.99 -12.01
N ASN A 221 2.52 18.91 -11.67
CA ASN A 221 3.96 18.70 -11.75
C ASN A 221 4.62 18.68 -10.35
N LEU A 222 5.91 18.36 -10.30
CA LEU A 222 6.66 18.28 -9.04
C LEU A 222 6.67 19.60 -8.24
N PRO A 223 6.94 20.79 -8.85
CA PRO A 223 6.85 22.07 -8.16
C PRO A 223 5.47 22.35 -7.54
N GLU A 224 4.38 22.02 -8.23
CA GLU A 224 3.03 22.19 -7.71
C GLU A 224 2.77 21.28 -6.50
N CYS A 225 3.21 20.01 -6.54
CA CYS A 225 3.13 19.12 -5.39
C CYS A 225 3.89 19.68 -4.18
N GLN A 226 5.08 20.21 -4.38
CA GLN A 226 5.88 20.88 -3.33
C GLN A 226 5.17 22.11 -2.78
N GLN A 227 4.58 22.93 -3.65
CA GLN A 227 3.79 24.09 -3.24
C GLN A 227 2.57 23.68 -2.41
N TRP A 228 1.85 22.63 -2.79
CA TRP A 228 0.71 22.13 -2.01
C TRP A 228 1.13 21.72 -0.60
N LEU A 229 2.28 21.05 -0.48
CA LEU A 229 2.80 20.62 0.82
C LEU A 229 3.26 21.81 1.69
N SER A 230 3.78 22.88 1.10
CA SER A 230 4.20 24.06 1.85
C SER A 230 3.04 24.93 2.35
N GLN A 231 1.87 24.83 1.71
CA GLN A 231 0.66 25.60 2.03
C GLN A 231 -0.37 24.82 2.87
N SER A 232 -0.11 23.56 3.20
CA SER A 232 -1.10 22.65 3.82
C SER A 232 -0.92 22.43 5.33
#